data_ceecd1253df75beb6c7444d35efaad6d
#
_entry.id   ceecd1253df75beb6c7444d35efaad6d
#
_cell.length_a   1.000
_cell.length_b   1.000
_cell.length_c   1.000
_cell.angle_alpha   90.00
_cell.angle_beta   90.00
_cell.angle_gamma   90.00
#
_symmetry.space_group_name_H-M   'P 1'
#
loop_
_entity.id
_entity.type
_entity.pdbx_description
1 polymer ?
#
loop_
_entity_poly.entity_id
_entity_poly.type
_entity_poly.pdbx_seq_one_letter_code
_entity_poly.pdbx_strand_id
1 'polypeptide(L)'
;DEGPTVVIGDLHLGYEHALEQDGLYLPRINTGSIRDALNDIMSRYEPERVVLLGDVKHDFRRAGREESNQVRGIIDLISEDAQVVVVRGNHDNYIMAVSHIDIMGYRLEHGHEDSGVRPVIIGHEHPSVRIPGAVGGGMKIQCFVHAEKEGVIVIPPFSPFSSGNDLVMDDDCVMAPALKASDYADARIYGVTDMGLMDLGTLRSLFDVKVRRYNIGLYIQYTDSVHWLL
;
A
#
# COMPACT_ATOMS: atom_id res chain seq x y z
N ASP A 1 8.46 2.02 -28.36
CA ASP A 1 7.40 1.34 -27.59
C ASP A 1 8.01 0.89 -26.28
N GLU A 2 7.45 1.37 -25.17
CA GLU A 2 7.82 0.88 -23.84
C GLU A 2 7.04 -0.43 -23.62
N GLY A 3 7.75 -1.54 -23.40
CA GLY A 3 7.14 -2.84 -23.18
C GLY A 3 6.34 -2.95 -21.87
N PRO A 4 5.71 -4.10 -21.60
CA PRO A 4 4.94 -4.32 -20.39
C PRO A 4 5.77 -4.02 -19.13
N THR A 5 5.27 -3.15 -18.26
CA THR A 5 5.95 -2.73 -17.04
C THR A 5 5.08 -3.05 -15.82
N VAL A 6 5.64 -3.76 -14.86
CA VAL A 6 5.02 -4.02 -13.55
C VAL A 6 5.58 -3.02 -12.54
N VAL A 7 4.70 -2.45 -11.72
CA VAL A 7 5.05 -1.51 -10.64
C VAL A 7 4.59 -2.10 -9.31
N ILE A 8 5.51 -2.30 -8.39
CA ILE A 8 5.25 -2.77 -7.03
C ILE A 8 6.05 -1.93 -6.04
N GLY A 9 5.54 -1.69 -4.85
CA GLY A 9 6.22 -0.89 -3.83
C GLY A 9 6.08 -1.50 -2.44
N ASP A 10 6.82 -0.94 -1.50
CA ASP A 10 6.65 -1.23 -0.08
C ASP A 10 6.79 -2.72 0.27
N LEU A 11 7.90 -3.34 -0.19
CA LEU A 11 8.20 -4.74 0.06
C LEU A 11 8.62 -4.98 1.51
N HIS A 12 9.30 -3.99 2.12
CA HIS A 12 9.80 -4.05 3.50
C HIS A 12 10.50 -5.37 3.84
N LEU A 13 11.42 -5.81 2.98
CA LEU A 13 12.24 -6.99 3.24
C LEU A 13 13.05 -6.80 4.53
N GLY A 14 13.15 -7.85 5.35
CA GLY A 14 13.80 -7.76 6.66
C GLY A 14 12.87 -7.38 7.81
N TYR A 15 11.58 -7.16 7.57
CA TYR A 15 10.60 -6.76 8.59
C TYR A 15 10.56 -7.73 9.78
N GLU A 16 10.49 -9.04 9.53
CA GLU A 16 10.45 -10.04 10.61
C GLU A 16 11.75 -10.03 11.44
N HIS A 17 12.90 -9.80 10.79
CA HIS A 17 14.17 -9.70 11.50
C HIS A 17 14.23 -8.47 12.40
N ALA A 18 13.67 -7.33 11.96
CA ALA A 18 13.56 -6.14 12.80
C ALA A 18 12.69 -6.40 14.03
N LEU A 19 11.55 -7.09 13.86
CA LEU A 19 10.68 -7.48 14.97
C LEU A 19 11.34 -8.47 15.94
N GLU A 20 12.13 -9.43 15.42
CA GLU A 20 12.91 -10.33 16.28
C GLU A 20 13.90 -9.58 17.17
N GLN A 21 14.56 -8.53 16.65
CA GLN A 21 15.45 -7.67 17.43
C GLN A 21 14.71 -6.92 18.55
N ASP A 22 13.43 -6.60 18.35
CA ASP A 22 12.55 -6.00 19.34
C ASP A 22 11.89 -7.04 20.28
N GLY A 23 12.26 -8.32 20.16
CA GLY A 23 11.77 -9.41 21.00
C GLY A 23 10.45 -10.03 20.55
N LEU A 24 9.94 -9.69 19.35
CA LEU A 24 8.72 -10.25 18.77
C LEU A 24 9.09 -11.31 17.73
N TYR A 25 8.84 -12.57 18.03
CA TYR A 25 9.14 -13.69 17.12
C TYR A 25 7.93 -13.99 16.23
N LEU A 26 8.04 -13.64 14.95
CA LEU A 26 7.07 -14.01 13.91
C LEU A 26 7.65 -15.11 13.01
N PRO A 27 6.79 -15.96 12.40
CA PRO A 27 7.23 -16.86 11.35
C PRO A 27 7.86 -16.08 10.18
N ARG A 28 9.00 -16.53 9.66
CA ARG A 28 9.72 -15.90 8.55
C ARG A 28 9.08 -16.27 7.20
N ILE A 29 7.90 -15.72 6.93
CA ILE A 29 7.11 -16.05 5.73
C ILE A 29 7.04 -14.89 4.72
N ASN A 30 7.38 -13.66 5.11
CA ASN A 30 7.25 -12.47 4.26
C ASN A 30 8.03 -12.61 2.95
N THR A 31 9.33 -12.83 3.04
CA THR A 31 10.18 -12.97 1.84
C THR A 31 9.75 -14.14 0.96
N GLY A 32 9.29 -15.26 1.55
CA GLY A 32 8.74 -16.40 0.81
C GLY A 32 7.48 -16.01 0.04
N SER A 33 6.50 -15.41 0.72
CA SER A 33 5.24 -14.96 0.10
C SER A 33 5.47 -13.91 -1.00
N ILE A 34 6.39 -12.96 -0.79
CA ILE A 34 6.79 -11.98 -1.81
C ILE A 34 7.39 -12.69 -3.04
N ARG A 35 8.26 -13.67 -2.82
CA ARG A 35 8.91 -14.43 -3.89
C ARG A 35 7.89 -15.22 -4.71
N ASP A 36 6.95 -15.89 -4.06
CA ASP A 36 5.90 -16.68 -4.71
C ASP A 36 4.99 -15.77 -5.54
N ALA A 37 4.57 -14.62 -4.99
CA ALA A 37 3.76 -13.64 -5.71
C ALA A 37 4.50 -13.03 -6.91
N LEU A 38 5.81 -12.78 -6.78
CA LEU A 38 6.64 -12.31 -7.90
C LEU A 38 6.77 -13.35 -9.00
N ASN A 39 6.98 -14.62 -8.67
CA ASN A 39 7.03 -15.71 -9.65
C ASN A 39 5.71 -15.80 -10.43
N ASP A 40 4.57 -15.68 -9.76
CA ASP A 40 3.26 -15.67 -10.41
C ASP A 40 3.10 -14.46 -11.35
N ILE A 41 3.54 -13.27 -10.93
CA ILE A 41 3.51 -12.05 -11.74
C ILE A 41 4.42 -12.21 -12.96
N MET A 42 5.67 -12.63 -12.78
CA MET A 42 6.65 -12.80 -13.86
C MET A 42 6.15 -13.81 -14.89
N SER A 43 5.63 -14.96 -14.46
CA SER A 43 5.13 -15.99 -15.36
C SER A 43 3.84 -15.61 -16.07
N ARG A 44 2.98 -14.79 -15.45
CA ARG A 44 1.66 -14.43 -15.98
C ARG A 44 1.70 -13.25 -16.93
N TYR A 45 2.53 -12.26 -16.64
CA TYR A 45 2.55 -10.98 -17.36
C TYR A 45 3.78 -10.80 -18.24
N GLU A 46 4.82 -11.62 -18.05
CA GLU A 46 6.08 -11.58 -18.80
C GLU A 46 6.58 -10.12 -19.00
N PRO A 47 6.76 -9.35 -17.91
CA PRO A 47 7.10 -7.94 -18.02
C PRO A 47 8.52 -7.77 -18.55
N GLU A 48 8.72 -6.76 -19.42
CA GLU A 48 10.06 -6.34 -19.84
C GLU A 48 10.76 -5.51 -18.74
N ARG A 49 9.98 -4.90 -17.85
CA ARG A 49 10.48 -4.07 -16.75
C ARG A 49 9.66 -4.25 -15.49
N VAL A 50 10.36 -4.29 -14.36
CA VAL A 50 9.75 -4.21 -13.02
C VAL A 50 10.30 -2.99 -12.30
N VAL A 51 9.42 -2.10 -11.84
CA VAL A 51 9.75 -0.95 -11.02
C VAL A 51 9.45 -1.28 -9.56
N LEU A 52 10.49 -1.33 -8.73
CA LEU A 52 10.37 -1.38 -7.29
C LEU A 52 10.21 0.06 -6.77
N LEU A 53 9.00 0.44 -6.40
CA LEU A 53 8.60 1.82 -6.12
C LEU A 53 8.90 2.24 -4.67
N GLY A 54 10.09 1.94 -4.20
CA GLY A 54 10.60 2.31 -2.89
C GLY A 54 10.23 1.34 -1.77
N ASP A 55 10.87 1.58 -0.63
CA ASP A 55 10.78 0.80 0.60
C ASP A 55 10.96 -0.71 0.34
N VAL A 56 12.02 -1.00 -0.43
CA VAL A 56 12.41 -2.39 -0.73
C VAL A 56 12.88 -3.10 0.52
N LYS A 57 13.66 -2.42 1.38
CA LYS A 57 14.07 -2.91 2.69
C LYS A 57 13.32 -2.23 3.83
N HIS A 58 13.33 -2.85 5.01
CA HIS A 58 12.58 -2.34 6.16
C HIS A 58 13.39 -1.41 7.07
N ASP A 59 14.62 -1.75 7.45
CA ASP A 59 15.41 -0.96 8.39
C ASP A 59 15.94 0.32 7.72
N PHE A 60 15.76 1.47 8.36
CA PHE A 60 16.31 2.76 7.91
C PHE A 60 17.85 2.80 7.91
N ARG A 61 18.48 1.94 8.70
CA ARG A 61 19.93 1.81 8.78
C ARG A 61 20.50 1.06 7.58
N ARG A 62 21.81 0.91 7.56
CA ARG A 62 22.46 0.04 6.58
C ARG A 62 21.98 -1.40 6.80
N ALA A 63 21.48 -2.01 5.73
CA ALA A 63 20.98 -3.38 5.76
C ALA A 63 22.01 -4.35 6.39
N GLY A 64 21.53 -5.15 7.30
CA GLY A 64 22.29 -6.29 7.83
C GLY A 64 22.54 -7.34 6.73
N ARG A 65 23.34 -8.34 7.04
CA ARG A 65 23.69 -9.39 6.05
C ARG A 65 22.46 -10.13 5.53
N GLU A 66 21.53 -10.44 6.43
CA GLU A 66 20.30 -11.18 6.09
C GLU A 66 19.39 -10.35 5.18
N GLU A 67 19.06 -9.13 5.59
CA GLU A 67 18.24 -8.19 4.80
C GLU A 67 18.89 -7.91 3.43
N SER A 68 20.20 -7.71 3.38
CA SER A 68 20.94 -7.53 2.12
C SER A 68 20.83 -8.75 1.20
N ASN A 69 20.85 -9.97 1.76
CA ASN A 69 20.67 -11.20 0.98
C ASN A 69 19.24 -11.33 0.46
N GLN A 70 18.23 -10.95 1.25
CA GLN A 70 16.83 -10.97 0.83
C GLN A 70 16.60 -9.97 -0.32
N VAL A 71 17.06 -8.72 -0.18
CA VAL A 71 16.98 -7.69 -1.22
C VAL A 71 17.65 -8.16 -2.51
N ARG A 72 18.88 -8.67 -2.40
CA ARG A 72 19.61 -9.20 -3.57
C ARG A 72 18.84 -10.35 -4.21
N GLY A 73 18.37 -11.32 -3.43
CA GLY A 73 17.66 -12.48 -3.96
C GLY A 73 16.35 -12.14 -4.67
N ILE A 74 15.68 -11.04 -4.31
CA ILE A 74 14.51 -10.54 -5.04
C ILE A 74 14.91 -9.82 -6.33
N ILE A 75 15.95 -8.99 -6.29
CA ILE A 75 16.47 -8.31 -7.48
C ILE A 75 17.00 -9.34 -8.50
N ASP A 76 17.75 -10.32 -8.05
CA ASP A 76 18.30 -11.38 -8.92
C ASP A 76 17.17 -12.17 -9.59
N LEU A 77 16.12 -12.58 -8.83
CA LEU A 77 14.96 -13.29 -9.35
C LEU A 77 14.27 -12.51 -10.48
N ILE A 78 14.04 -11.21 -10.31
CA ILE A 78 13.38 -10.39 -11.33
C ILE A 78 14.33 -10.18 -12.53
N SER A 79 15.63 -10.00 -12.27
CA SER A 79 16.63 -9.71 -13.30
C SER A 79 16.91 -10.87 -14.24
N GLU A 80 16.43 -12.09 -13.92
CA GLU A 80 16.51 -13.23 -14.84
C GLU A 80 15.74 -12.99 -16.14
N ASP A 81 14.58 -12.30 -16.06
CA ASP A 81 13.65 -12.16 -17.18
C ASP A 81 13.27 -10.71 -17.50
N ALA A 82 13.54 -9.74 -16.60
CA ALA A 82 13.11 -8.35 -16.76
C ALA A 82 14.18 -7.34 -16.29
N GLN A 83 14.10 -6.11 -16.82
CA GLN A 83 14.86 -4.99 -16.30
C GLN A 83 14.33 -4.57 -14.94
N VAL A 84 15.17 -4.47 -13.92
CA VAL A 84 14.80 -3.94 -12.60
C VAL A 84 15.17 -2.47 -12.49
N VAL A 85 14.22 -1.65 -12.07
CA VAL A 85 14.45 -0.24 -11.69
C VAL A 85 14.03 -0.08 -10.24
N VAL A 86 14.92 0.41 -9.39
CA VAL A 86 14.62 0.72 -7.99
C VAL A 86 14.43 2.22 -7.87
N VAL A 87 13.24 2.65 -7.46
CA VAL A 87 12.94 4.02 -7.04
C VAL A 87 13.18 4.10 -5.53
N ARG A 88 13.78 5.18 -5.07
CA ARG A 88 14.18 5.33 -3.67
C ARG A 88 12.99 5.64 -2.76
N GLY A 89 12.76 4.78 -1.77
CA GLY A 89 11.90 5.06 -0.62
C GLY A 89 12.68 5.68 0.55
N ASN A 90 11.96 6.09 1.58
CA ASN A 90 12.58 6.67 2.79
C ASN A 90 13.34 5.63 3.62
N HIS A 91 13.02 4.34 3.49
CA HIS A 91 13.77 3.23 4.10
C HIS A 91 15.01 2.82 3.29
N ASP A 92 15.11 3.16 2.00
CA ASP A 92 16.12 2.64 1.07
C ASP A 92 17.48 3.35 1.16
N ASN A 93 17.87 3.78 2.34
CA ASN A 93 19.21 4.27 2.57
C ASN A 93 20.23 3.17 2.24
N TYR A 94 21.30 3.55 1.51
CA TYR A 94 22.40 2.65 1.09
C TYR A 94 22.03 1.63 -0.01
N ILE A 95 20.86 1.75 -0.65
CA ILE A 95 20.53 1.01 -1.87
C ILE A 95 20.77 1.93 -3.08
N MET A 96 21.31 1.35 -4.17
CA MET A 96 21.41 2.07 -5.44
C MET A 96 20.01 2.21 -6.04
N ALA A 97 19.50 3.44 -6.11
CA ALA A 97 18.16 3.74 -6.56
C ALA A 97 18.09 5.12 -7.21
N VAL A 98 17.16 5.31 -8.14
CA VAL A 98 16.83 6.61 -8.73
C VAL A 98 15.79 7.32 -7.86
N SER A 99 15.67 8.64 -7.96
CA SER A 99 14.64 9.39 -7.23
C SER A 99 13.24 9.15 -7.80
N HIS A 100 13.13 8.96 -9.11
CA HIS A 100 11.91 8.72 -9.84
C HIS A 100 12.21 8.11 -11.21
N ILE A 101 11.18 7.64 -11.91
CA ILE A 101 11.21 7.29 -13.32
C ILE A 101 9.92 7.75 -14.00
N ASP A 102 10.01 8.24 -15.23
CA ASP A 102 8.84 8.60 -16.03
C ASP A 102 8.56 7.50 -17.04
N ILE A 103 7.34 6.91 -17.02
CA ILE A 103 6.91 5.82 -17.90
C ILE A 103 5.51 6.12 -18.42
N MET A 104 5.29 6.04 -19.72
CA MET A 104 3.98 6.20 -20.37
C MET A 104 3.25 7.48 -19.95
N GLY A 105 3.99 8.56 -19.68
CA GLY A 105 3.44 9.84 -19.25
C GLY A 105 3.12 9.97 -17.76
N TYR A 106 3.37 8.94 -16.96
CA TYR A 106 3.26 8.97 -15.51
C TYR A 106 4.63 9.14 -14.86
N ARG A 107 4.72 10.01 -13.85
CA ARG A 107 5.82 10.02 -12.90
C ARG A 107 5.63 8.90 -11.89
N LEU A 108 6.65 8.07 -11.70
CA LEU A 108 6.69 7.04 -10.65
C LEU A 108 7.70 7.48 -9.59
N GLU A 109 7.23 7.77 -8.39
CA GLU A 109 8.05 8.14 -7.23
C GLU A 109 7.50 7.47 -5.98
N HIS A 110 8.32 7.30 -4.93
CA HIS A 110 7.86 6.54 -3.76
C HIS A 110 6.69 7.21 -3.03
N GLY A 111 6.69 8.54 -2.90
CA GLY A 111 5.58 9.29 -2.31
C GLY A 111 5.85 9.86 -0.92
N HIS A 112 7.01 9.61 -0.29
CA HIS A 112 7.43 10.28 0.96
C HIS A 112 7.78 11.77 0.75
N GLU A 113 8.04 12.14 -0.48
CA GLU A 113 8.17 13.52 -0.97
C GLU A 113 7.21 13.70 -2.15
N ASP A 114 6.84 14.95 -2.47
CA ASP A 114 6.02 15.27 -3.65
C ASP A 114 6.82 16.16 -4.60
N SER A 115 7.11 15.67 -5.79
CA SER A 115 7.78 16.43 -6.84
C SER A 115 6.89 17.51 -7.46
N GLY A 116 5.59 17.48 -7.22
CA GLY A 116 4.58 18.33 -7.85
C GLY A 116 4.27 17.97 -9.31
N VAL A 117 4.90 16.94 -9.87
CA VAL A 117 4.64 16.47 -11.24
C VAL A 117 3.39 15.59 -11.26
N ARG A 118 2.55 15.77 -12.28
CA ARG A 118 1.31 15.00 -12.48
C ARG A 118 1.17 14.58 -13.95
N PRO A 119 0.56 13.42 -14.25
CA PRO A 119 0.07 12.43 -13.29
C PRO A 119 1.21 11.67 -12.60
N VAL A 120 0.97 11.20 -11.37
CA VAL A 120 1.95 10.50 -10.56
C VAL A 120 1.39 9.18 -9.98
N ILE A 121 2.24 8.16 -9.93
CA ILE A 121 1.97 6.90 -9.22
C ILE A 121 2.92 6.82 -8.03
N ILE A 122 2.37 6.61 -6.83
CA ILE A 122 3.11 6.56 -5.57
C ILE A 122 2.80 5.30 -4.75
N GLY A 123 3.70 4.90 -3.88
CA GLY A 123 3.53 3.97 -2.75
C GLY A 123 3.43 4.73 -1.43
N HIS A 124 4.22 4.32 -0.41
CA HIS A 124 4.44 4.97 0.88
C HIS A 124 3.20 5.05 1.79
N GLU A 125 2.04 5.37 1.27
CA GLU A 125 0.79 5.57 2.03
C GLU A 125 0.28 4.27 2.64
N HIS A 126 0.56 3.12 2.02
CA HIS A 126 -0.01 1.82 2.39
C HIS A 126 -1.54 1.87 2.53
N PRO A 127 -2.29 2.33 1.52
CA PRO A 127 -3.70 2.61 1.69
C PRO A 127 -4.52 1.35 1.98
N SER A 128 -5.42 1.48 2.93
CA SER A 128 -6.40 0.46 3.27
C SER A 128 -7.73 1.10 3.67
N VAL A 129 -8.79 0.32 3.62
CA VAL A 129 -10.11 0.73 4.11
C VAL A 129 -10.71 -0.38 4.97
N ARG A 130 -11.48 0.00 5.97
CA ARG A 130 -12.22 -0.94 6.80
C ARG A 130 -13.65 -1.05 6.32
N ILE A 131 -14.02 -2.23 5.82
CA ILE A 131 -15.40 -2.55 5.45
C ILE A 131 -16.12 -3.13 6.68
N PRO A 132 -17.20 -2.49 7.16
CA PRO A 132 -17.93 -2.98 8.32
C PRO A 132 -18.57 -4.35 8.05
N GLY A 133 -18.38 -5.30 8.96
CA GLY A 133 -19.05 -6.61 8.93
C GLY A 133 -20.54 -6.54 9.31
N ALA A 134 -21.32 -7.52 8.91
CA ALA A 134 -22.77 -7.59 9.21
C ALA A 134 -23.07 -7.78 10.71
N VAL A 135 -22.19 -8.47 11.45
CA VAL A 135 -22.38 -8.89 12.86
C VAL A 135 -21.25 -8.31 13.74
N GLY A 136 -21.00 -7.00 13.64
CA GLY A 136 -19.92 -6.37 14.37
C GLY A 136 -18.53 -6.67 13.77
N GLY A 137 -17.52 -5.89 14.18
CA GLY A 137 -16.19 -5.96 13.57
C GLY A 137 -16.18 -5.42 12.15
N GLY A 138 -15.08 -5.63 11.44
CA GLY A 138 -14.91 -5.21 10.05
C GLY A 138 -13.65 -5.83 9.48
N MET A 139 -13.62 -6.01 8.17
CA MET A 139 -12.45 -6.47 7.45
C MET A 139 -11.66 -5.27 6.94
N LYS A 140 -10.37 -5.23 7.23
CA LYS A 140 -9.45 -4.23 6.69
C LYS A 140 -8.91 -4.78 5.37
N ILE A 141 -9.04 -4.01 4.30
CA ILE A 141 -8.66 -4.39 2.94
C ILE A 141 -7.66 -3.37 2.43
N GLN A 142 -6.52 -3.82 1.93
CA GLN A 142 -5.61 -2.98 1.17
C GLN A 142 -6.28 -2.52 -0.11
N CYS A 143 -5.96 -1.32 -0.57
CA CYS A 143 -6.64 -0.76 -1.74
C CYS A 143 -5.72 0.14 -2.57
N PHE A 144 -6.07 0.31 -3.83
CA PHE A 144 -5.59 1.42 -4.65
C PHE A 144 -6.45 2.65 -4.38
N VAL A 145 -5.83 3.83 -4.44
CA VAL A 145 -6.52 5.12 -4.41
C VAL A 145 -6.29 5.81 -5.76
N HIS A 146 -7.35 6.20 -6.43
CA HIS A 146 -7.28 6.93 -7.69
C HIS A 146 -7.96 8.30 -7.56
N ALA A 147 -7.17 9.32 -7.30
CA ALA A 147 -7.57 10.72 -7.30
C ALA A 147 -7.40 11.29 -8.71
N GLU A 148 -8.36 11.00 -9.60
CA GLU A 148 -8.27 11.27 -11.03
C GLU A 148 -8.08 12.77 -11.33
N LYS A 149 -8.84 13.63 -10.66
CA LYS A 149 -8.78 15.10 -10.87
C LYS A 149 -7.42 15.68 -10.51
N GLU A 150 -6.80 15.12 -9.49
CA GLU A 150 -5.51 15.53 -8.97
C GLU A 150 -4.33 14.84 -9.70
N GLY A 151 -4.65 13.83 -10.51
CA GLY A 151 -3.66 13.03 -11.22
C GLY A 151 -2.77 12.21 -10.29
N VAL A 152 -3.32 11.66 -9.20
CA VAL A 152 -2.59 10.86 -8.21
C VAL A 152 -3.15 9.45 -8.15
N ILE A 153 -2.29 8.45 -8.30
CA ILE A 153 -2.59 7.05 -8.07
C ILE A 153 -1.70 6.56 -6.93
N VAL A 154 -2.30 5.98 -5.89
CA VAL A 154 -1.57 5.34 -4.79
C VAL A 154 -1.73 3.84 -4.90
N ILE A 155 -0.61 3.11 -4.94
CA ILE A 155 -0.63 1.65 -4.96
C ILE A 155 -0.59 1.10 -3.53
N PRO A 156 -1.22 -0.05 -3.26
CA PRO A 156 -1.11 -0.73 -1.97
C PRO A 156 0.30 -1.31 -1.78
N PRO A 157 0.72 -1.55 -0.52
CA PRO A 157 1.98 -2.22 -0.24
C PRO A 157 1.97 -3.66 -0.75
N PHE A 158 3.10 -4.09 -1.31
CA PHE A 158 3.25 -5.47 -1.78
C PHE A 158 3.53 -6.45 -0.62
N SER A 159 4.04 -5.94 0.49
CA SER A 159 4.27 -6.75 1.69
C SER A 159 2.96 -7.25 2.30
N PRO A 160 2.78 -8.57 2.52
CA PRO A 160 1.60 -9.12 3.17
C PRO A 160 1.49 -8.74 4.66
N PHE A 161 2.59 -8.30 5.29
CA PHE A 161 2.62 -7.87 6.69
C PHE A 161 2.29 -6.39 6.89
N SER A 162 2.23 -5.61 5.83
CA SER A 162 1.78 -4.23 5.97
C SER A 162 0.28 -4.20 6.24
N SER A 163 -0.10 -3.84 7.47
CA SER A 163 -1.51 -3.72 7.85
C SER A 163 -2.23 -2.58 7.13
N GLY A 164 -1.48 -1.73 6.45
CA GLY A 164 -1.98 -0.56 5.75
C GLY A 164 -2.49 0.55 6.67
N ASN A 165 -2.65 1.74 6.11
CA ASN A 165 -3.21 2.92 6.75
C ASN A 165 -4.70 3.01 6.44
N ASP A 166 -5.57 3.07 7.45
CA ASP A 166 -7.02 3.04 7.26
C ASP A 166 -7.55 4.44 6.95
N LEU A 167 -7.74 4.72 5.65
CA LEU A 167 -8.14 6.03 5.15
C LEU A 167 -9.55 6.46 5.59
N VAL A 168 -10.35 5.56 6.17
CA VAL A 168 -11.72 5.86 6.65
C VAL A 168 -11.75 6.17 8.14
N MET A 169 -10.76 5.72 8.91
CA MET A 169 -10.82 5.82 10.38
C MET A 169 -10.31 7.15 10.93
N ASP A 170 -9.37 7.79 10.26
CA ASP A 170 -8.71 8.98 10.78
C ASP A 170 -8.35 9.94 9.62
N ASP A 171 -8.92 11.15 9.64
CA ASP A 171 -8.70 12.17 8.61
C ASP A 171 -7.24 12.68 8.61
N ASP A 172 -6.54 12.55 9.77
CA ASP A 172 -5.15 13.00 9.92
C ASP A 172 -4.12 11.89 9.61
N CYS A 173 -4.58 10.69 9.24
CA CYS A 173 -3.68 9.54 9.04
C CYS A 173 -2.94 9.53 7.71
N VAL A 174 -3.35 10.31 6.71
CA VAL A 174 -2.69 10.37 5.39
C VAL A 174 -1.25 10.84 5.54
N MET A 175 -0.29 10.04 5.03
CA MET A 175 1.14 10.32 5.15
C MET A 175 1.71 10.98 3.90
N ALA A 176 1.29 10.52 2.70
CA ALA A 176 1.83 10.96 1.43
C ALA A 176 1.51 12.44 1.14
N PRO A 177 2.52 13.32 0.97
CA PRO A 177 2.29 14.74 0.71
C PRO A 177 1.43 15.01 -0.52
N ALA A 178 1.62 14.24 -1.60
CA ALA A 178 0.84 14.38 -2.82
C ALA A 178 -0.66 14.11 -2.61
N LEU A 179 -1.01 13.17 -1.72
CA LEU A 179 -2.39 12.88 -1.38
C LEU A 179 -2.94 13.92 -0.40
N LYS A 180 -2.15 14.35 0.61
CA LYS A 180 -2.53 15.44 1.54
C LYS A 180 -2.85 16.75 0.83
N ALA A 181 -2.11 17.06 -0.23
CA ALA A 181 -2.30 18.30 -1.01
C ALA A 181 -3.52 18.24 -1.93
N SER A 182 -4.17 17.07 -2.06
CA SER A 182 -5.29 16.83 -2.94
C SER A 182 -6.64 16.83 -2.21
N ASP A 183 -7.76 17.07 -2.93
CA ASP A 183 -9.11 16.78 -2.43
C ASP A 183 -9.43 15.29 -2.70
N TYR A 184 -8.78 14.42 -1.93
CA TYR A 184 -8.89 12.96 -2.11
C TYR A 184 -10.23 12.36 -1.65
N ALA A 185 -11.13 13.15 -1.10
CA ALA A 185 -12.45 12.65 -0.66
C ALA A 185 -13.25 12.03 -1.81
N ASP A 186 -13.10 12.56 -3.02
CA ASP A 186 -13.75 12.03 -4.22
C ASP A 186 -12.92 10.98 -4.95
N ALA A 187 -11.72 10.61 -4.43
CA ALA A 187 -10.90 9.56 -5.01
C ALA A 187 -11.62 8.21 -4.99
N ARG A 188 -11.49 7.46 -6.09
CA ARG A 188 -12.02 6.11 -6.19
C ARG A 188 -11.13 5.13 -5.47
N ILE A 189 -11.74 4.20 -4.78
CA ILE A 189 -11.10 3.18 -3.97
C ILE A 189 -11.33 1.81 -4.61
N TYR A 190 -10.23 1.10 -4.90
CA TYR A 190 -10.29 -0.25 -5.43
C TYR A 190 -9.63 -1.21 -4.42
N GLY A 191 -10.47 -1.98 -3.72
CA GLY A 191 -10.01 -2.97 -2.74
C GLY A 191 -9.34 -4.18 -3.40
N VAL A 192 -8.26 -4.65 -2.82
CA VAL A 192 -7.55 -5.87 -3.25
C VAL A 192 -8.15 -7.07 -2.51
N THR A 193 -8.68 -8.04 -3.25
CA THR A 193 -9.32 -9.24 -2.71
C THR A 193 -8.85 -10.49 -3.45
N ASP A 194 -9.10 -11.67 -2.87
CA ASP A 194 -8.80 -12.95 -3.52
C ASP A 194 -9.55 -13.16 -4.85
N MET A 195 -10.64 -12.40 -5.07
CA MET A 195 -11.39 -12.42 -6.33
C MET A 195 -10.91 -11.37 -7.34
N GLY A 196 -9.90 -10.58 -7.00
CA GLY A 196 -9.38 -9.48 -7.79
C GLY A 196 -9.72 -8.11 -7.21
N LEU A 197 -9.66 -7.07 -8.05
CA LEU A 197 -9.97 -5.70 -7.65
C LEU A 197 -11.48 -5.49 -7.52
N MET A 198 -11.90 -4.96 -6.38
CA MET A 198 -13.29 -4.58 -6.08
C MET A 198 -13.43 -3.06 -6.06
N ASP A 199 -14.28 -2.50 -6.91
CA ASP A 199 -14.63 -1.09 -6.86
C ASP A 199 -15.50 -0.80 -5.63
N LEU A 200 -14.97 -0.04 -4.69
CA LEU A 200 -15.63 0.32 -3.42
C LEU A 200 -16.30 1.71 -3.47
N GLY A 201 -16.30 2.35 -4.64
CA GLY A 201 -16.82 3.70 -4.81
C GLY A 201 -15.80 4.77 -4.42
N THR A 202 -16.28 5.92 -3.93
CA THR A 202 -15.43 7.02 -3.49
C THR A 202 -15.12 6.93 -2.00
N LEU A 203 -14.00 7.50 -1.58
CA LEU A 203 -13.66 7.58 -0.15
C LEU A 203 -14.76 8.28 0.64
N ARG A 204 -15.33 9.36 0.11
CA ARG A 204 -16.49 10.06 0.69
C ARG A 204 -17.67 9.11 0.94
N SER A 205 -18.00 8.23 -0.02
CA SER A 205 -19.10 7.28 0.15
C SER A 205 -18.85 6.26 1.26
N LEU A 206 -17.59 5.88 1.48
CA LEU A 206 -17.19 4.98 2.57
C LEU A 206 -17.30 5.65 3.94
N PHE A 207 -16.94 6.93 4.04
CA PHE A 207 -17.17 7.75 5.24
C PHE A 207 -18.66 7.84 5.58
N ASP A 208 -19.52 8.09 4.60
CA ASP A 208 -20.98 8.23 4.82
C ASP A 208 -21.60 6.93 5.35
N VAL A 209 -21.15 5.77 4.88
CA VAL A 209 -21.59 4.48 5.41
C VAL A 209 -21.18 4.30 6.87
N LYS A 210 -19.96 4.71 7.24
CA LYS A 210 -19.47 4.70 8.61
C LYS A 210 -20.33 5.58 9.52
N VAL A 211 -20.53 6.85 9.15
CA VAL A 211 -21.30 7.83 9.94
C VAL A 211 -22.73 7.35 10.17
N ARG A 212 -23.41 6.84 9.14
CA ARG A 212 -24.77 6.32 9.27
C ARG A 212 -24.86 5.16 10.28
N ARG A 213 -23.89 4.24 10.31
CA ARG A 213 -23.89 3.13 11.28
C ARG A 213 -23.65 3.60 12.71
N TYR A 214 -22.78 4.57 12.93
CA TYR A 214 -22.58 5.14 14.28
C TYR A 214 -23.83 5.86 14.75
N ASN A 215 -24.51 6.59 13.89
CA ASN A 215 -25.78 7.27 14.24
C ASN A 215 -26.91 6.28 14.54
N ILE A 216 -27.00 5.16 13.81
CA ILE A 216 -27.99 4.11 14.11
C ILE A 216 -27.65 3.44 15.47
N GLY A 217 -26.39 3.17 15.75
CA GLY A 217 -25.95 2.62 17.04
C GLY A 217 -26.24 3.55 18.21
N LEU A 218 -26.04 4.85 18.05
CA LEU A 218 -26.38 5.86 19.05
C LEU A 218 -27.91 5.96 19.26
N TYR A 219 -28.70 5.85 18.21
CA TYR A 219 -30.16 5.90 18.29
C TYR A 219 -30.74 4.67 19.03
N ILE A 220 -30.16 3.48 18.84
CA ILE A 220 -30.56 2.25 19.54
C ILE A 220 -30.16 2.34 21.03
N GLN A 221 -28.99 2.89 21.37
CA GLN A 221 -28.62 3.10 22.76
C GLN A 221 -29.50 4.13 23.49
N TYR A 222 -30.00 5.15 22.79
CA TYR A 222 -30.90 6.14 23.37
C TYR A 222 -32.34 5.59 23.56
N THR A 223 -32.80 4.70 22.70
CA THR A 223 -34.13 4.08 22.83
C THR A 223 -34.19 3.00 23.91
N ASP A 224 -33.10 2.26 24.13
CA ASP A 224 -33.03 1.27 25.22
C ASP A 224 -32.91 1.93 26.61
N SER A 225 -32.41 3.17 26.69
CA SER A 225 -32.33 3.92 27.95
C SER A 225 -33.66 4.55 28.39
N VAL A 226 -34.62 4.67 27.50
CA VAL A 226 -35.96 5.25 27.78
C VAL A 226 -36.96 4.22 28.27
N HIS A 227 -36.70 2.94 28.10
CA HIS A 227 -37.59 1.85 28.54
C HIS A 227 -37.44 1.40 29.99
N TRP A 228 -36.56 2.03 30.79
CA TRP A 228 -36.38 1.74 32.23
C TRP A 228 -36.96 2.79 33.18
N LEU A 229 -37.90 3.63 32.69
CA LEU A 229 -38.62 4.63 33.48
C LEU A 229 -40.14 4.50 33.34
N LEU A 230 -40.67 3.28 33.45
CA LEU A 230 -42.07 3.04 33.79
C LEU A 230 -42.20 1.97 34.88
#